data_e1c8a2361f5651e988b126169bf4cf4f
#
_entry.id   e1c8a2361f5651e988b126169bf4cf4f
#
_cell.length_a   1.000
_cell.length_b   1.000
_cell.length_c   1.000
_cell.angle_alpha   90.00
_cell.angle_beta   90.00
_cell.angle_gamma   90.00
#
_symmetry.space_group_name_H-M   'P 1'
#
loop_
_entity.id
_entity.type
_entity.pdbx_description
1 polymer ?
#
loop_
_entity_poly.entity_id
_entity_poly.type
_entity_poly.pdbx_seq_one_letter_code
_entity_poly.pdbx_strand_id
1 'polypeptide(L)'
;MHTDLYSTTLRQLNAKIIPFIIICYFVANLDKTNISIAALQMNADLGLSASMYGLGVGMFYISYIIFEIPSNVIMTKVGARVWIARIMITWGIVSAGMSLVQTPTQLYVMRFLLGMAEAGFTPGIIYYISCWFPKSNRARAMSFFYMGSVMASIIGLPISGSILNMHGLADIAGWRWLFAIEGVPAVVLGIMVLWRLPQTPDHAPWLSAEQKGWLKAQLARDNAGVEVGKNHSWLSALKNKTVLLLSLVWFLQAFGSIGITLFLPLIIKSMASDQSNIVVSLLSAVPFIAACLFMYLNGRHSDTTHERSWHLGLPLILSGVSLAIAIYTSNLLVAYGLLVLTVGFNFALTPIFWAVTTEKLAGVAAAASIAFINTVANFVGLGLPPVLGKIKDATDNYHYGLLIVAVALILGGIIGVLVSRPARPGAAEPSASLKQESR
;
A
#
# COMPACT_ATOMS: atom_id res chain seq x y z
N MET A 1 -6.50 33.39 -21.37
CA MET A 1 -6.30 32.31 -22.35
C MET A 1 -5.38 31.18 -21.84
N HIS A 2 -4.12 31.41 -21.40
CA HIS A 2 -3.24 30.34 -20.89
C HIS A 2 -3.72 29.70 -19.58
N THR A 3 -4.24 30.48 -18.65
CA THR A 3 -4.77 29.98 -17.35
C THR A 3 -6.03 29.12 -17.54
N ASP A 4 -6.80 29.41 -18.58
CA ASP A 4 -8.04 28.71 -18.89
C ASP A 4 -7.75 27.34 -19.53
N LEU A 5 -6.77 27.27 -20.43
CA LEU A 5 -6.33 26.03 -21.06
C LEU A 5 -5.72 25.05 -20.04
N TYR A 6 -4.91 25.55 -19.09
CA TYR A 6 -4.36 24.77 -18.00
C TYR A 6 -5.46 24.16 -17.12
N SER A 7 -6.39 25.00 -16.64
CA SER A 7 -7.44 24.56 -15.71
C SER A 7 -8.41 23.58 -16.37
N THR A 8 -8.80 23.82 -17.63
CA THR A 8 -9.69 22.93 -18.39
C THR A 8 -9.04 21.59 -18.71
N THR A 9 -7.77 21.59 -19.09
CA THR A 9 -7.01 20.34 -19.35
C THR A 9 -6.89 19.50 -18.08
N LEU A 10 -6.50 20.09 -16.95
CA LEU A 10 -6.40 19.36 -15.68
C LEU A 10 -7.76 18.84 -15.21
N ARG A 11 -8.83 19.59 -15.39
CA ARG A 11 -10.18 19.14 -15.06
C ARG A 11 -10.56 17.90 -15.87
N GLN A 12 -10.22 17.86 -17.16
CA GLN A 12 -10.47 16.68 -18.00
C GLN A 12 -9.60 15.48 -17.59
N LEU A 13 -8.31 15.69 -17.31
CA LEU A 13 -7.43 14.62 -16.79
C LEU A 13 -7.99 14.02 -15.49
N ASN A 14 -8.36 14.87 -14.54
CA ASN A 14 -8.92 14.42 -13.27
C ASN A 14 -10.26 13.68 -13.46
N ALA A 15 -11.13 14.15 -14.35
CA ALA A 15 -12.44 13.52 -14.56
C ALA A 15 -12.37 12.21 -15.36
N LYS A 16 -11.41 12.06 -16.29
CA LYS A 16 -11.35 10.90 -17.20
C LYS A 16 -10.40 9.80 -16.74
N ILE A 17 -9.33 10.15 -16.00
CA ILE A 17 -8.28 9.20 -15.61
C ILE A 17 -8.44 8.79 -14.13
N ILE A 18 -8.55 9.75 -13.22
CA ILE A 18 -8.45 9.49 -11.78
C ILE A 18 -9.56 8.55 -11.25
N PRO A 19 -10.86 8.73 -11.55
CA PRO A 19 -11.89 7.84 -11.02
C PRO A 19 -11.68 6.38 -11.43
N PHE A 20 -11.27 6.16 -12.68
CA PHE A 20 -11.03 4.82 -13.18
C PHE A 20 -9.83 4.15 -12.49
N ILE A 21 -8.74 4.91 -12.29
CA ILE A 21 -7.55 4.42 -11.58
C ILE A 21 -7.87 4.12 -10.10
N ILE A 22 -8.70 4.95 -9.45
CA ILE A 22 -9.16 4.70 -8.06
C ILE A 22 -9.89 3.35 -7.99
N ILE A 23 -10.81 3.07 -8.92
CA ILE A 23 -11.55 1.81 -8.98
C ILE A 23 -10.59 0.63 -9.20
N CYS A 24 -9.64 0.76 -10.11
CA CYS A 24 -8.62 -0.28 -10.33
C CYS A 24 -7.81 -0.56 -9.06
N TYR A 25 -7.43 0.49 -8.32
CA TYR A 25 -6.66 0.34 -7.08
C TYR A 25 -7.51 -0.16 -5.92
N PHE A 26 -8.79 0.20 -5.88
CA PHE A 26 -9.75 -0.38 -4.95
C PHE A 26 -9.81 -1.90 -5.11
N VAL A 27 -10.02 -2.39 -6.35
CA VAL A 27 -10.09 -3.83 -6.64
C VAL A 27 -8.76 -4.52 -6.32
N ALA A 28 -7.62 -3.90 -6.63
CA ALA A 28 -6.31 -4.45 -6.28
C ALA A 28 -6.10 -4.61 -4.77
N ASN A 29 -6.56 -3.64 -3.97
CA ASN A 29 -6.43 -3.75 -2.52
C ASN A 29 -7.48 -4.68 -1.90
N LEU A 30 -8.67 -4.76 -2.49
CA LEU A 30 -9.67 -5.76 -2.12
C LEU A 30 -9.08 -7.17 -2.25
N ASP A 31 -8.48 -7.48 -3.39
CA ASP A 31 -7.88 -8.78 -3.67
C ASP A 31 -6.68 -9.11 -2.76
N LYS A 32 -5.92 -8.09 -2.32
CA LYS A 32 -4.84 -8.28 -1.33
C LYS A 32 -5.36 -8.64 0.06
N THR A 33 -6.53 -8.12 0.43
CA THR A 33 -7.08 -8.27 1.79
C THR A 33 -8.10 -9.39 1.91
N ASN A 34 -8.68 -9.85 0.79
CA ASN A 34 -9.73 -10.88 0.77
C ASN A 34 -9.30 -12.20 1.43
N ILE A 35 -8.01 -12.56 1.34
CA ILE A 35 -7.49 -13.76 2.00
C ILE A 35 -7.68 -13.72 3.52
N SER A 36 -7.68 -12.53 4.12
CA SER A 36 -7.87 -12.39 5.57
C SER A 36 -9.32 -12.71 6.00
N ILE A 37 -10.27 -12.38 5.15
CA ILE A 37 -11.69 -12.74 5.34
C ILE A 37 -11.93 -14.20 4.95
N ALA A 38 -11.37 -14.66 3.83
CA ALA A 38 -11.44 -16.05 3.41
C ALA A 38 -10.93 -17.00 4.49
N ALA A 39 -9.88 -16.61 5.22
CA ALA A 39 -9.27 -17.39 6.30
C ALA A 39 -10.25 -17.81 7.40
N LEU A 40 -11.34 -17.04 7.62
CA LEU A 40 -12.37 -17.37 8.60
C LEU A 40 -13.10 -18.72 8.32
N GLN A 41 -13.07 -19.18 7.06
CA GLN A 41 -13.61 -20.47 6.64
C GLN A 41 -12.55 -21.37 6.00
N MET A 42 -11.72 -20.80 5.13
CA MET A 42 -10.73 -21.51 4.34
C MET A 42 -9.74 -22.31 5.21
N ASN A 43 -9.35 -21.76 6.37
CA ASN A 43 -8.38 -22.43 7.24
C ASN A 43 -8.92 -23.77 7.76
N ALA A 44 -10.20 -23.81 8.14
CA ALA A 44 -10.84 -25.05 8.58
C ALA A 44 -11.03 -26.03 7.42
N ASP A 45 -11.52 -25.54 6.26
CA ASP A 45 -11.78 -26.37 5.06
C ASP A 45 -10.53 -27.05 4.51
N LEU A 46 -9.40 -26.33 4.50
CA LEU A 46 -8.12 -26.81 3.97
C LEU A 46 -7.21 -27.42 5.06
N GLY A 47 -7.65 -27.47 6.33
CA GLY A 47 -6.87 -27.95 7.45
C GLY A 47 -5.59 -27.13 7.70
N LEU A 48 -5.66 -25.80 7.50
CA LEU A 48 -4.50 -24.93 7.65
C LEU A 48 -4.28 -24.58 9.12
N SER A 49 -3.06 -24.81 9.62
CA SER A 49 -2.62 -24.16 10.85
C SER A 49 -2.37 -22.67 10.62
N ALA A 50 -2.19 -21.89 11.70
CA ALA A 50 -1.89 -20.47 11.57
C ALA A 50 -0.55 -20.21 10.88
N SER A 51 0.45 -21.08 11.07
CA SER A 51 1.72 -21.00 10.36
C SER A 51 1.60 -21.30 8.87
N MET A 52 0.76 -22.27 8.50
CA MET A 52 0.46 -22.60 7.10
C MET A 52 -0.25 -21.44 6.40
N TYR A 53 -1.22 -20.81 7.05
CA TYR A 53 -1.85 -19.58 6.56
C TYR A 53 -0.84 -18.45 6.38
N GLY A 54 -0.02 -18.20 7.42
CA GLY A 54 1.05 -17.18 7.36
C GLY A 54 2.06 -17.41 6.24
N LEU A 55 2.43 -18.69 5.99
CA LEU A 55 3.28 -19.06 4.86
C LEU A 55 2.59 -18.77 3.52
N GLY A 56 1.31 -19.08 3.38
CA GLY A 56 0.51 -18.74 2.19
C GLY A 56 0.49 -17.24 1.91
N VAL A 57 0.37 -16.41 2.94
CA VAL A 57 0.50 -14.95 2.83
C VAL A 57 1.91 -14.57 2.39
N GLY A 58 2.94 -15.15 2.99
CA GLY A 58 4.35 -14.89 2.66
C GLY A 58 4.72 -15.24 1.22
N MET A 59 4.16 -16.33 0.65
CA MET A 59 4.41 -16.77 -0.73
C MET A 59 4.02 -15.71 -1.76
N PHE A 60 2.96 -14.93 -1.51
CA PHE A 60 2.59 -13.79 -2.33
C PHE A 60 3.71 -12.73 -2.33
N TYR A 61 4.23 -12.36 -1.16
CA TYR A 61 5.25 -11.31 -1.06
C TYR A 61 6.60 -11.75 -1.65
N ILE A 62 6.97 -13.05 -1.55
CA ILE A 62 8.18 -13.58 -2.20
C ILE A 62 8.14 -13.29 -3.70
N SER A 63 7.11 -13.74 -4.37
CA SER A 63 6.98 -13.57 -5.81
C SER A 63 6.79 -12.10 -6.19
N TYR A 64 6.01 -11.34 -5.42
CA TYR A 64 5.82 -9.92 -5.66
C TYR A 64 7.15 -9.16 -5.69
N ILE A 65 8.02 -9.35 -4.69
CA ILE A 65 9.35 -8.71 -4.60
C ILE A 65 10.25 -9.12 -5.77
N ILE A 66 10.28 -10.42 -6.12
CA ILE A 66 11.14 -10.94 -7.20
C ILE A 66 10.72 -10.36 -8.54
N PHE A 67 9.41 -10.30 -8.82
CA PHE A 67 8.90 -9.94 -10.14
C PHE A 67 8.57 -8.46 -10.29
N GLU A 68 8.61 -7.63 -9.25
CA GLU A 68 8.28 -6.21 -9.31
C GLU A 68 9.21 -5.43 -10.25
N ILE A 69 10.53 -5.60 -10.12
CA ILE A 69 11.52 -4.92 -10.96
C ILE A 69 11.43 -5.40 -12.42
N PRO A 70 11.48 -6.71 -12.73
CA PRO A 70 11.31 -7.20 -14.10
C PRO A 70 10.02 -6.72 -14.76
N SER A 71 8.90 -6.74 -14.04
CA SER A 71 7.61 -6.27 -14.52
C SER A 71 7.65 -4.80 -14.95
N ASN A 72 8.27 -3.94 -14.12
CA ASN A 72 8.39 -2.52 -14.42
C ASN A 72 9.31 -2.24 -15.63
N VAL A 73 10.39 -3.00 -15.79
CA VAL A 73 11.27 -2.92 -16.97
C VAL A 73 10.52 -3.30 -18.24
N ILE A 74 9.70 -4.35 -18.21
CA ILE A 74 8.90 -4.73 -19.37
C ILE A 74 7.86 -3.66 -19.67
N MET A 75 7.22 -3.08 -18.65
CA MET A 75 6.23 -2.01 -18.80
C MET A 75 6.78 -0.80 -19.56
N THR A 76 8.02 -0.38 -19.30
CA THR A 76 8.62 0.76 -20.02
C THR A 76 8.81 0.49 -21.50
N LYS A 77 8.95 -0.79 -21.91
CA LYS A 77 9.12 -1.21 -23.31
C LYS A 77 7.77 -1.40 -24.03
N VAL A 78 6.79 -2.03 -23.34
CA VAL A 78 5.48 -2.37 -23.92
C VAL A 78 4.49 -1.21 -23.82
N GLY A 79 4.69 -0.32 -22.84
CA GLY A 79 3.80 0.79 -22.51
C GLY A 79 2.86 0.45 -21.36
N ALA A 80 2.61 1.47 -20.53
CA ALA A 80 1.87 1.31 -19.26
C ALA A 80 0.44 0.76 -19.46
N ARG A 81 -0.30 1.26 -20.45
CA ARG A 81 -1.67 0.84 -20.72
C ARG A 81 -1.78 -0.67 -20.93
N VAL A 82 -1.00 -1.22 -21.87
CA VAL A 82 -1.05 -2.65 -22.22
C VAL A 82 -0.56 -3.49 -21.05
N TRP A 83 0.50 -3.03 -20.37
CA TRP A 83 1.08 -3.79 -19.28
C TRP A 83 0.19 -3.82 -18.03
N ILE A 84 -0.44 -2.69 -17.67
CA ILE A 84 -1.43 -2.63 -16.57
C ILE A 84 -2.63 -3.54 -16.88
N ALA A 85 -3.14 -3.50 -18.11
CA ALA A 85 -4.22 -4.40 -18.53
C ALA A 85 -3.83 -5.87 -18.37
N ARG A 86 -2.63 -6.26 -18.84
CA ARG A 86 -2.10 -7.61 -18.69
C ARG A 86 -2.02 -8.02 -17.21
N ILE A 87 -1.45 -7.14 -16.36
CA ILE A 87 -1.36 -7.38 -14.92
C ILE A 87 -2.75 -7.66 -14.34
N MET A 88 -3.72 -6.78 -14.58
CA MET A 88 -5.08 -6.90 -14.04
C MET A 88 -5.80 -8.16 -14.51
N ILE A 89 -5.72 -8.50 -15.79
CA ILE A 89 -6.34 -9.71 -16.35
C ILE A 89 -5.69 -10.96 -15.74
N THR A 90 -4.37 -11.03 -15.74
CA THR A 90 -3.68 -12.24 -15.25
C THR A 90 -3.88 -12.45 -13.76
N TRP A 91 -3.77 -11.39 -12.94
CA TRP A 91 -4.02 -11.55 -11.50
C TRP A 91 -5.49 -11.90 -11.21
N GLY A 92 -6.47 -11.27 -11.90
CA GLY A 92 -7.88 -11.56 -11.70
C GLY A 92 -8.23 -13.02 -12.05
N ILE A 93 -7.63 -13.58 -13.11
CA ILE A 93 -7.77 -15.00 -13.45
C ILE A 93 -7.18 -15.88 -12.34
N VAL A 94 -5.97 -15.56 -11.87
CA VAL A 94 -5.33 -16.33 -10.79
C VAL A 94 -6.11 -16.22 -9.48
N SER A 95 -6.60 -15.03 -9.14
CA SER A 95 -7.43 -14.79 -7.95
C SER A 95 -8.72 -15.62 -8.02
N ALA A 96 -9.47 -15.53 -9.12
CA ALA A 96 -10.64 -16.36 -9.31
C ALA A 96 -10.30 -17.87 -9.26
N GLY A 97 -9.14 -18.27 -9.81
CA GLY A 97 -8.63 -19.64 -9.77
C GLY A 97 -8.33 -20.15 -8.37
N MET A 98 -8.09 -19.27 -7.38
CA MET A 98 -7.94 -19.67 -5.98
C MET A 98 -9.19 -20.35 -5.43
N SER A 99 -10.38 -20.13 -6.01
CA SER A 99 -11.61 -20.83 -5.65
C SER A 99 -11.52 -22.36 -5.87
N LEU A 100 -10.60 -22.83 -6.70
CA LEU A 100 -10.42 -24.25 -7.03
C LEU A 100 -9.39 -24.95 -6.13
N VAL A 101 -8.76 -24.24 -5.21
CA VAL A 101 -7.74 -24.79 -4.31
C VAL A 101 -8.36 -25.81 -3.36
N GLN A 102 -7.69 -26.97 -3.21
CA GLN A 102 -8.12 -28.08 -2.37
C GLN A 102 -7.07 -28.51 -1.33
N THR A 103 -5.84 -28.07 -1.49
CA THR A 103 -4.72 -28.44 -0.61
C THR A 103 -3.87 -27.24 -0.22
N PRO A 104 -3.16 -27.30 0.93
CA PRO A 104 -2.24 -26.24 1.33
C PRO A 104 -1.17 -25.95 0.27
N THR A 105 -0.64 -26.95 -0.39
CA THR A 105 0.37 -26.80 -1.44
C THR A 105 -0.19 -26.02 -2.65
N GLN A 106 -1.42 -26.33 -3.07
CA GLN A 106 -2.08 -25.55 -4.13
C GLN A 106 -2.28 -24.10 -3.71
N LEU A 107 -2.63 -23.82 -2.45
CA LEU A 107 -2.72 -22.46 -1.93
C LEU A 107 -1.39 -21.72 -2.09
N TYR A 108 -0.28 -22.35 -1.70
CA TYR A 108 1.05 -21.71 -1.81
C TYR A 108 1.43 -21.40 -3.26
N VAL A 109 1.18 -22.36 -4.17
CA VAL A 109 1.43 -22.15 -5.61
C VAL A 109 0.58 -21.01 -6.15
N MET A 110 -0.73 -21.01 -5.85
CA MET A 110 -1.64 -19.98 -6.33
C MET A 110 -1.29 -18.60 -5.73
N ARG A 111 -0.91 -18.52 -4.47
CA ARG A 111 -0.43 -17.30 -3.83
C ARG A 111 0.87 -16.77 -4.46
N PHE A 112 1.79 -17.68 -4.81
CA PHE A 112 3.00 -17.33 -5.54
C PHE A 112 2.67 -16.78 -6.94
N LEU A 113 1.80 -17.46 -7.69
CA LEU A 113 1.35 -17.01 -9.01
C LEU A 113 0.62 -15.66 -8.93
N LEU A 114 -0.19 -15.44 -7.89
CA LEU A 114 -0.90 -14.19 -7.68
C LEU A 114 0.07 -13.03 -7.46
N GLY A 115 1.07 -13.18 -6.59
CA GLY A 115 2.08 -12.16 -6.36
C GLY A 115 2.92 -11.86 -7.61
N MET A 116 3.28 -12.88 -8.38
CA MET A 116 3.96 -12.73 -9.67
C MET A 116 3.09 -11.98 -10.70
N ALA A 117 1.80 -12.30 -10.77
CA ALA A 117 0.86 -11.68 -11.71
C ALA A 117 0.60 -10.21 -11.37
N GLU A 118 0.47 -9.86 -10.07
CA GLU A 118 0.18 -8.51 -9.58
C GLU A 118 1.42 -7.61 -9.51
N ALA A 119 2.62 -8.21 -9.50
CA ALA A 119 3.87 -7.46 -9.38
C ALA A 119 4.00 -6.37 -10.46
N GLY A 120 4.30 -5.15 -10.00
CA GLY A 120 4.44 -3.99 -10.88
C GLY A 120 3.16 -3.18 -11.10
N PHE A 121 2.01 -3.56 -10.53
CA PHE A 121 0.76 -2.80 -10.70
C PHE A 121 0.85 -1.39 -10.10
N THR A 122 1.16 -1.28 -8.81
CA THR A 122 1.24 0.02 -8.13
C THR A 122 2.27 0.94 -8.76
N PRO A 123 3.55 0.54 -8.97
CA PRO A 123 4.51 1.39 -9.67
C PRO A 123 4.10 1.65 -11.13
N GLY A 124 3.38 0.72 -11.77
CA GLY A 124 2.82 0.91 -13.11
C GLY A 124 1.81 2.05 -13.19
N ILE A 125 0.89 2.14 -12.25
CA ILE A 125 -0.05 3.24 -12.15
C ILE A 125 0.65 4.56 -11.82
N ILE A 126 1.63 4.55 -10.90
CA ILE A 126 2.42 5.74 -10.58
C ILE A 126 3.16 6.24 -11.82
N TYR A 127 3.77 5.34 -12.59
CA TYR A 127 4.38 5.68 -13.86
C TYR A 127 3.36 6.25 -14.86
N TYR A 128 2.18 5.63 -15.01
CA TYR A 128 1.11 6.14 -15.86
C TYR A 128 0.69 7.56 -15.45
N ILE A 129 0.46 7.80 -14.16
CA ILE A 129 0.15 9.15 -13.64
C ILE A 129 1.27 10.14 -14.00
N SER A 130 2.54 9.73 -13.91
CA SER A 130 3.67 10.61 -14.24
C SER A 130 3.76 10.98 -15.72
N CYS A 131 3.23 10.14 -16.61
CA CYS A 131 3.14 10.39 -18.05
C CYS A 131 1.96 11.31 -18.44
N TRP A 132 1.01 11.53 -17.53
CA TRP A 132 -0.22 12.28 -17.81
C TRP A 132 -0.35 13.58 -17.02
N PHE A 133 0.22 13.65 -15.83
CA PHE A 133 0.06 14.80 -14.95
C PHE A 133 1.35 15.62 -14.86
N PRO A 134 1.26 16.98 -15.03
CA PRO A 134 2.36 17.87 -14.74
C PRO A 134 2.91 17.67 -13.31
N LYS A 135 4.21 17.90 -13.12
CA LYS A 135 4.90 17.68 -11.84
C LYS A 135 4.21 18.35 -10.65
N SER A 136 3.66 19.55 -10.85
CA SER A 136 2.91 20.29 -9.84
C SER A 136 1.59 19.62 -9.39
N ASN A 137 1.02 18.73 -10.20
CA ASN A 137 -0.27 18.08 -9.94
C ASN A 137 -0.16 16.58 -9.61
N ARG A 138 1.02 15.98 -9.78
CA ARG A 138 1.25 14.54 -9.56
C ARG A 138 0.94 14.11 -8.13
N ALA A 139 1.36 14.90 -7.13
CA ALA A 139 1.11 14.59 -5.73
C ALA A 139 -0.39 14.49 -5.43
N ARG A 140 -1.19 15.43 -5.95
CA ARG A 140 -2.64 15.42 -5.80
C ARG A 140 -3.29 14.21 -6.50
N ALA A 141 -2.85 13.87 -7.71
CA ALA A 141 -3.34 12.71 -8.45
C ALA A 141 -3.01 11.40 -7.71
N MET A 142 -1.81 11.28 -7.15
CA MET A 142 -1.40 10.14 -6.33
C MET A 142 -2.18 10.03 -5.03
N SER A 143 -2.49 11.14 -4.36
CA SER A 143 -3.32 11.14 -3.15
C SER A 143 -4.70 10.56 -3.43
N PHE A 144 -5.34 10.97 -4.53
CA PHE A 144 -6.61 10.39 -4.95
C PHE A 144 -6.50 8.89 -5.27
N PHE A 145 -5.43 8.47 -5.94
CA PHE A 145 -5.17 7.07 -6.22
C PHE A 145 -5.08 6.23 -4.93
N TYR A 146 -4.31 6.69 -3.94
CA TYR A 146 -4.16 5.97 -2.67
C TYR A 146 -5.45 5.90 -1.83
N MET A 147 -6.41 6.81 -2.03
CA MET A 147 -7.74 6.70 -1.40
C MET A 147 -8.44 5.38 -1.73
N GLY A 148 -8.21 4.81 -2.92
CA GLY A 148 -8.75 3.52 -3.31
C GLY A 148 -8.37 2.38 -2.36
N SER A 149 -7.17 2.42 -1.77
CA SER A 149 -6.72 1.42 -0.79
C SER A 149 -7.52 1.45 0.51
N VAL A 150 -7.75 2.64 1.06
CA VAL A 150 -8.50 2.78 2.31
C VAL A 150 -9.98 2.44 2.10
N MET A 151 -10.54 2.88 0.96
CA MET A 151 -11.92 2.51 0.58
C MET A 151 -12.07 1.00 0.41
N ALA A 152 -11.06 0.30 -0.11
CA ALA A 152 -11.08 -1.16 -0.21
C ALA A 152 -11.19 -1.84 1.17
N SER A 153 -10.55 -1.31 2.21
CA SER A 153 -10.68 -1.84 3.55
C SER A 153 -12.03 -1.51 4.19
N ILE A 154 -12.56 -0.28 3.99
CA ILE A 154 -13.82 0.15 4.61
C ILE A 154 -15.04 -0.53 3.95
N ILE A 155 -15.05 -0.59 2.62
CA ILE A 155 -16.19 -1.08 1.84
C ILE A 155 -15.98 -2.55 1.47
N GLY A 156 -14.75 -2.93 1.14
CA GLY A 156 -14.41 -4.25 0.64
C GLY A 156 -14.55 -5.33 1.71
N LEU A 157 -14.05 -5.12 2.93
CA LEU A 157 -14.16 -6.13 3.98
C LEU A 157 -15.63 -6.51 4.30
N PRO A 158 -16.58 -5.57 4.43
CA PRO A 158 -18.01 -5.93 4.55
C PRO A 158 -18.57 -6.67 3.33
N ILE A 159 -18.17 -6.30 2.11
CA ILE A 159 -18.57 -7.02 0.89
C ILE A 159 -18.04 -8.45 0.91
N SER A 160 -16.75 -8.63 1.19
CA SER A 160 -16.11 -9.94 1.33
C SER A 160 -16.81 -10.81 2.39
N GLY A 161 -17.15 -10.22 3.54
CA GLY A 161 -17.90 -10.90 4.59
C GLY A 161 -19.32 -11.30 4.17
N SER A 162 -19.98 -10.47 3.37
CA SER A 162 -21.30 -10.78 2.82
C SER A 162 -21.24 -11.92 1.81
N ILE A 163 -20.22 -11.97 0.97
CA ILE A 163 -19.98 -13.06 0.03
C ILE A 163 -19.70 -14.37 0.80
N LEU A 164 -18.99 -14.30 1.91
CA LEU A 164 -18.67 -15.47 2.73
C LEU A 164 -19.95 -16.18 3.24
N ASN A 165 -21.07 -15.45 3.41
CA ASN A 165 -22.36 -16.03 3.79
C ASN A 165 -23.05 -16.84 2.67
N MET A 166 -22.49 -16.82 1.44
CA MET A 166 -22.95 -17.72 0.37
C MET A 166 -22.49 -19.17 0.60
N HIS A 167 -21.89 -19.48 1.75
CA HIS A 167 -21.49 -20.83 2.14
C HIS A 167 -22.66 -21.81 2.04
N GLY A 168 -22.43 -22.94 1.35
CA GLY A 168 -23.47 -23.95 1.09
C GLY A 168 -24.32 -23.69 -0.15
N LEU A 169 -24.24 -22.51 -0.78
CA LEU A 169 -24.92 -22.27 -2.04
C LEU A 169 -24.26 -23.11 -3.14
N ALA A 170 -25.04 -23.96 -3.81
CA ALA A 170 -24.57 -24.93 -4.79
C ALA A 170 -23.48 -25.89 -4.25
N ASP A 171 -23.56 -26.25 -2.97
CA ASP A 171 -22.58 -27.07 -2.24
C ASP A 171 -21.14 -26.53 -2.28
N ILE A 172 -20.98 -25.21 -2.48
CA ILE A 172 -19.69 -24.52 -2.55
C ILE A 172 -19.44 -23.74 -1.26
N ALA A 173 -18.22 -23.83 -0.72
CA ALA A 173 -17.79 -23.07 0.45
C ALA A 173 -17.76 -21.56 0.14
N GLY A 174 -18.16 -20.72 1.11
CA GLY A 174 -18.27 -19.29 0.94
C GLY A 174 -16.96 -18.59 0.53
N TRP A 175 -15.81 -19.06 1.03
CA TRP A 175 -14.50 -18.52 0.65
C TRP A 175 -14.15 -18.80 -0.83
N ARG A 176 -14.69 -19.84 -1.44
CA ARG A 176 -14.52 -20.12 -2.88
C ARG A 176 -15.32 -19.10 -3.70
N TRP A 177 -16.55 -18.81 -3.30
CA TRP A 177 -17.35 -17.74 -3.90
C TRP A 177 -16.66 -16.39 -3.79
N LEU A 178 -16.01 -16.11 -2.65
CA LEU A 178 -15.29 -14.87 -2.43
C LEU A 178 -14.19 -14.67 -3.48
N PHE A 179 -13.29 -15.62 -3.65
CA PHE A 179 -12.24 -15.53 -4.66
C PHE A 179 -12.78 -15.49 -6.09
N ALA A 180 -13.79 -16.32 -6.40
CA ALA A 180 -14.40 -16.34 -7.73
C ALA A 180 -15.03 -14.99 -8.09
N ILE A 181 -15.83 -14.41 -7.18
CA ILE A 181 -16.56 -13.15 -7.42
C ILE A 181 -15.60 -11.95 -7.42
N GLU A 182 -14.65 -11.87 -6.49
CA GLU A 182 -13.74 -10.72 -6.38
C GLU A 182 -12.63 -10.72 -7.44
N GLY A 183 -12.28 -11.87 -8.01
CA GLY A 183 -11.34 -11.94 -9.12
C GLY A 183 -11.90 -11.40 -10.45
N VAL A 184 -13.21 -11.55 -10.69
CA VAL A 184 -13.87 -11.13 -11.95
C VAL A 184 -13.76 -9.62 -12.21
N PRO A 185 -14.01 -8.71 -11.25
CA PRO A 185 -13.85 -7.28 -11.46
C PRO A 185 -12.46 -6.88 -11.96
N ALA A 186 -11.41 -7.56 -11.48
CA ALA A 186 -10.04 -7.28 -11.94
C ALA A 186 -9.87 -7.61 -13.43
N VAL A 187 -10.41 -8.74 -13.89
CA VAL A 187 -10.40 -9.11 -15.31
C VAL A 187 -11.17 -8.10 -16.16
N VAL A 188 -12.40 -7.78 -15.73
CA VAL A 188 -13.26 -6.81 -16.46
C VAL A 188 -12.60 -5.44 -16.55
N LEU A 189 -12.09 -4.92 -15.43
CA LEU A 189 -11.38 -3.63 -15.41
C LEU A 189 -10.09 -3.69 -16.23
N GLY A 190 -9.35 -4.80 -16.19
CA GLY A 190 -8.16 -5.00 -17.02
C GLY A 190 -8.46 -4.92 -18.52
N ILE A 191 -9.58 -5.50 -18.96
CA ILE A 191 -10.06 -5.35 -20.33
C ILE A 191 -10.47 -3.90 -20.60
N MET A 192 -11.18 -3.25 -19.67
CA MET A 192 -11.59 -1.85 -19.78
C MET A 192 -10.39 -0.88 -19.84
N VAL A 193 -9.25 -1.20 -19.20
CA VAL A 193 -8.01 -0.40 -19.31
C VAL A 193 -7.61 -0.20 -20.77
N LEU A 194 -7.75 -1.23 -21.61
CA LEU A 194 -7.39 -1.16 -23.04
C LEU A 194 -8.24 -0.14 -23.84
N TRP A 195 -9.41 0.21 -23.35
CA TRP A 195 -10.31 1.15 -24.04
C TRP A 195 -10.41 2.50 -23.33
N ARG A 196 -10.35 2.50 -22.00
CA ARG A 196 -10.56 3.71 -21.18
C ARG A 196 -9.29 4.54 -20.99
N LEU A 197 -8.14 3.90 -20.86
CA LEU A 197 -6.87 4.59 -20.64
C LEU A 197 -6.13 4.75 -21.97
N PRO A 198 -5.96 5.98 -22.49
CA PRO A 198 -5.14 6.17 -23.68
C PRO A 198 -3.66 5.99 -23.37
N GLN A 199 -2.89 5.52 -24.36
CA GLN A 199 -1.44 5.26 -24.20
C GLN A 199 -0.65 6.55 -24.02
N THR A 200 -0.95 7.56 -24.81
CA THR A 200 -0.30 8.89 -24.82
C THR A 200 -1.34 9.98 -24.99
N PRO A 201 -1.02 11.25 -24.72
CA PRO A 201 -1.93 12.38 -24.95
C PRO A 201 -2.48 12.46 -26.39
N ASP A 202 -1.70 12.04 -27.39
CA ASP A 202 -2.13 12.03 -28.79
C ASP A 202 -3.33 11.11 -29.02
N HIS A 203 -3.41 10.01 -28.30
CA HIS A 203 -4.48 9.01 -28.38
C HIS A 203 -5.71 9.32 -27.51
N ALA A 204 -5.74 10.48 -26.83
CA ALA A 204 -6.88 10.87 -26.00
C ALA A 204 -7.94 11.59 -26.85
N PRO A 205 -9.11 10.96 -27.15
CA PRO A 205 -10.12 11.56 -28.01
C PRO A 205 -10.87 12.73 -27.33
N TRP A 206 -10.76 12.80 -26.00
CA TRP A 206 -11.42 13.82 -25.18
C TRP A 206 -10.55 15.08 -24.94
N LEU A 207 -9.31 15.13 -25.45
CA LEU A 207 -8.47 16.33 -25.47
C LEU A 207 -8.52 17.00 -26.83
N SER A 208 -8.69 18.34 -26.85
CA SER A 208 -8.51 19.12 -28.07
C SER A 208 -7.07 19.12 -28.57
N ALA A 209 -6.86 19.47 -29.84
CA ALA A 209 -5.51 19.56 -30.40
C ALA A 209 -4.60 20.53 -29.60
N GLU A 210 -5.18 21.66 -29.17
CA GLU A 210 -4.49 22.67 -28.36
C GLU A 210 -4.11 22.13 -26.97
N GLN A 211 -5.03 21.40 -26.31
CA GLN A 211 -4.78 20.76 -25.02
C GLN A 211 -3.69 19.68 -25.12
N LYS A 212 -3.70 18.87 -26.19
CA LYS A 212 -2.64 17.88 -26.47
C LYS A 212 -1.27 18.55 -26.64
N GLY A 213 -1.22 19.62 -27.44
CA GLY A 213 0.02 20.38 -27.65
C GLY A 213 0.56 20.98 -26.36
N TRP A 214 -0.31 21.63 -25.58
CA TRP A 214 0.05 22.22 -24.30
C TRP A 214 0.55 21.15 -23.31
N LEU A 215 -0.19 20.03 -23.15
CA LEU A 215 0.17 18.96 -22.21
C LEU A 215 1.53 18.34 -22.56
N LYS A 216 1.77 18.06 -23.84
CA LYS A 216 3.06 17.51 -24.31
C LYS A 216 4.21 18.47 -24.05
N ALA A 217 4.03 19.77 -24.33
CA ALA A 217 5.02 20.79 -24.06
C ALA A 217 5.32 20.93 -22.56
N GLN A 218 4.28 20.87 -21.71
CA GLN A 218 4.44 20.93 -20.25
C GLN A 218 5.16 19.71 -19.71
N LEU A 219 4.78 18.49 -20.12
CA LEU A 219 5.43 17.25 -19.72
C LEU A 219 6.90 17.20 -20.19
N ALA A 220 7.21 17.70 -21.39
CA ALA A 220 8.56 17.81 -21.89
C ALA A 220 9.41 18.77 -21.04
N ARG A 221 8.84 19.92 -20.66
CA ARG A 221 9.52 20.88 -19.75
C ARG A 221 9.78 20.27 -18.37
N ASP A 222 8.79 19.58 -17.80
CA ASP A 222 8.90 18.92 -16.49
C ASP A 222 9.95 17.80 -16.47
N ASN A 223 10.22 17.19 -17.63
CA ASN A 223 11.21 16.14 -17.82
C ASN A 223 12.55 16.69 -18.39
N ALA A 224 12.61 17.98 -18.81
CA ALA A 224 13.84 18.62 -19.25
C ALA A 224 14.79 18.76 -18.04
N GLY A 225 15.91 18.07 -18.09
CA GLY A 225 16.88 17.98 -16.99
C GLY A 225 16.86 16.67 -16.19
N VAL A 226 15.87 15.80 -16.46
CA VAL A 226 15.94 14.41 -16.04
C VAL A 226 16.79 13.69 -17.07
N GLU A 227 18.09 13.55 -16.85
CA GLU A 227 18.94 12.70 -17.68
C GLU A 227 18.40 11.26 -17.65
N VAL A 228 17.64 10.91 -18.68
CA VAL A 228 17.25 9.52 -18.95
C VAL A 228 18.51 8.81 -19.42
N GLY A 229 19.20 8.12 -18.51
CA GLY A 229 20.36 7.32 -18.93
C GLY A 229 21.54 7.23 -17.99
N LYS A 230 21.66 8.07 -16.97
CA LYS A 230 22.65 7.76 -15.92
C LYS A 230 21.98 6.81 -14.93
N ASN A 231 22.49 5.58 -14.90
CA ASN A 231 22.20 4.54 -13.91
C ASN A 231 22.33 5.10 -12.48
N HIS A 232 21.31 5.82 -12.00
CA HIS A 232 21.18 6.02 -10.57
C HIS A 232 20.71 4.66 -10.00
N SER A 233 21.71 3.81 -9.85
CA SER A 233 21.57 2.48 -9.27
C SER A 233 20.84 2.61 -7.95
N TRP A 234 19.85 1.75 -7.71
CA TRP A 234 19.25 1.52 -6.39
C TRP A 234 20.34 1.36 -5.31
N LEU A 235 21.56 0.95 -5.69
CA LEU A 235 22.76 0.91 -4.83
C LEU A 235 23.16 2.30 -4.31
N SER A 236 22.82 3.40 -4.99
CA SER A 236 23.07 4.75 -4.47
C SER A 236 22.16 5.08 -3.28
N ALA A 237 20.95 4.51 -3.23
CA ALA A 237 20.04 4.64 -2.10
C ALA A 237 20.63 3.98 -0.84
N LEU A 238 21.35 2.87 -0.96
CA LEU A 238 22.02 2.18 0.15
C LEU A 238 23.13 3.01 0.81
N LYS A 239 23.69 4.02 0.12
CA LYS A 239 24.72 4.90 0.66
C LYS A 239 24.15 6.12 1.36
N ASN A 240 22.86 6.40 1.22
CA ASN A 240 22.22 7.58 1.81
C ASN A 240 21.61 7.23 3.17
N LYS A 241 22.22 7.73 4.25
CA LYS A 241 21.77 7.49 5.63
C LYS A 241 20.29 7.89 5.85
N THR A 242 19.84 8.98 5.23
CA THR A 242 18.43 9.43 5.33
C THR A 242 17.49 8.42 4.69
N VAL A 243 17.84 7.88 3.51
CA VAL A 243 17.05 6.85 2.84
C VAL A 243 16.96 5.59 3.70
N LEU A 244 18.09 5.13 4.25
CA LEU A 244 18.11 3.94 5.11
C LEU A 244 17.25 4.12 6.36
N LEU A 245 17.33 5.28 7.02
CA LEU A 245 16.52 5.56 8.21
C LEU A 245 15.03 5.68 7.88
N LEU A 246 14.66 6.33 6.78
CA LEU A 246 13.28 6.37 6.31
C LEU A 246 12.78 4.98 5.92
N SER A 247 13.61 4.16 5.26
CA SER A 247 13.28 2.76 4.96
C SER A 247 13.02 1.97 6.24
N LEU A 248 13.82 2.18 7.28
CA LEU A 248 13.63 1.52 8.57
C LEU A 248 12.33 1.95 9.25
N VAL A 249 11.98 3.24 9.23
CA VAL A 249 10.69 3.73 9.76
C VAL A 249 9.53 3.09 9.01
N TRP A 250 9.58 3.07 7.67
CA TRP A 250 8.52 2.49 6.84
C TRP A 250 8.42 0.97 6.98
N PHE A 251 9.56 0.29 7.11
CA PHE A 251 9.64 -1.14 7.44
C PHE A 251 8.98 -1.45 8.80
N LEU A 252 9.29 -0.68 9.84
CA LEU A 252 8.72 -0.89 11.17
C LEU A 252 7.22 -0.56 11.20
N GLN A 253 6.77 0.46 10.46
CA GLN A 253 5.34 0.76 10.27
C GLN A 253 4.61 -0.39 9.56
N ALA A 254 5.28 -1.08 8.63
CA ALA A 254 4.69 -2.18 7.89
C ALA A 254 4.33 -3.39 8.80
N PHE A 255 4.93 -3.53 9.98
CA PHE A 255 4.50 -4.52 10.98
C PHE A 255 3.04 -4.31 11.38
N GLY A 256 2.61 -3.06 11.54
CA GLY A 256 1.20 -2.73 11.78
C GLY A 256 0.35 -2.86 10.52
N SER A 257 0.74 -2.22 9.42
CA SER A 257 -0.10 -2.17 8.22
C SER A 257 -0.27 -3.52 7.53
N ILE A 258 0.75 -4.36 7.47
CA ILE A 258 0.67 -5.70 6.87
C ILE A 258 0.29 -6.74 7.93
N GLY A 259 1.02 -6.76 9.06
CA GLY A 259 0.84 -7.78 10.08
C GLY A 259 -0.53 -7.74 10.72
N ILE A 260 -1.00 -6.55 11.15
CA ILE A 260 -2.33 -6.45 11.76
C ILE A 260 -3.42 -6.65 10.71
N THR A 261 -3.35 -5.96 9.57
CA THR A 261 -4.43 -5.98 8.57
C THR A 261 -4.76 -7.39 8.08
N LEU A 262 -3.73 -8.22 7.83
CA LEU A 262 -3.93 -9.58 7.32
C LEU A 262 -4.42 -10.59 8.37
N PHE A 263 -4.23 -10.28 9.65
CA PHE A 263 -4.70 -11.12 10.75
C PHE A 263 -5.90 -10.50 11.51
N LEU A 264 -6.28 -9.26 11.21
CA LEU A 264 -7.32 -8.53 11.93
C LEU A 264 -8.65 -9.31 12.05
N PRO A 265 -9.21 -9.91 10.98
CA PRO A 265 -10.44 -10.69 11.10
C PRO A 265 -10.25 -11.92 11.99
N LEU A 266 -9.10 -12.60 11.92
CA LEU A 266 -8.79 -13.74 12.76
C LEU A 266 -8.61 -13.35 14.23
N ILE A 267 -7.99 -12.19 14.50
CA ILE A 267 -7.83 -11.64 15.85
C ILE A 267 -9.20 -11.29 16.41
N ILE A 268 -10.06 -10.57 15.66
CA ILE A 268 -11.42 -10.23 16.10
C ILE A 268 -12.24 -11.49 16.32
N LYS A 269 -12.14 -12.49 15.43
CA LYS A 269 -12.85 -13.77 15.59
C LYS A 269 -12.38 -14.55 16.83
N SER A 270 -11.09 -14.49 17.16
CA SER A 270 -10.58 -15.12 18.40
C SER A 270 -11.06 -14.42 19.68
N MET A 271 -11.34 -13.10 19.61
CA MET A 271 -11.89 -12.31 20.73
C MET A 271 -13.40 -12.48 20.88
N ALA A 272 -14.12 -12.69 19.77
CA ALA A 272 -15.58 -12.77 19.70
C ALA A 272 -15.99 -14.00 18.87
N SER A 273 -15.70 -15.19 19.40
CA SER A 273 -15.83 -16.48 18.70
C SER A 273 -17.27 -16.82 18.30
N ASP A 274 -18.25 -16.33 19.04
CA ASP A 274 -19.70 -16.49 18.83
C ASP A 274 -20.24 -15.62 17.68
N GLN A 275 -19.50 -14.58 17.28
CA GLN A 275 -19.96 -13.66 16.24
C GLN A 275 -19.90 -14.29 14.85
N SER A 276 -20.87 -13.95 14.01
CA SER A 276 -20.91 -14.39 12.61
C SER A 276 -19.76 -13.76 11.79
N ASN A 277 -19.38 -14.40 10.67
CA ASN A 277 -18.29 -13.90 9.82
C ASN A 277 -18.59 -12.51 9.23
N ILE A 278 -19.88 -12.19 8.98
CA ILE A 278 -20.24 -10.84 8.50
C ILE A 278 -20.02 -9.79 9.59
N VAL A 279 -20.36 -10.09 10.85
CA VAL A 279 -20.10 -9.18 11.98
C VAL A 279 -18.62 -8.98 12.18
N VAL A 280 -17.82 -10.05 12.13
CA VAL A 280 -16.35 -9.96 12.18
C VAL A 280 -15.80 -9.08 11.05
N SER A 281 -16.31 -9.22 9.84
CA SER A 281 -15.89 -8.43 8.69
C SER A 281 -16.26 -6.94 8.84
N LEU A 282 -17.47 -6.65 9.34
CA LEU A 282 -17.90 -5.28 9.66
C LEU A 282 -17.02 -4.66 10.75
N LEU A 283 -16.77 -5.40 11.83
CA LEU A 283 -15.85 -4.97 12.90
C LEU A 283 -14.42 -4.75 12.36
N SER A 284 -13.99 -5.56 11.39
CA SER A 284 -12.66 -5.39 10.75
C SER A 284 -12.57 -4.12 9.91
N ALA A 285 -13.68 -3.56 9.43
CA ALA A 285 -13.69 -2.33 8.63
C ALA A 285 -13.62 -1.05 9.49
N VAL A 286 -14.16 -1.06 10.71
CA VAL A 286 -14.22 0.13 11.61
C VAL A 286 -12.85 0.75 11.87
N PRO A 287 -11.77 -0.01 12.14
CA PRO A 287 -10.44 0.56 12.34
C PRO A 287 -9.94 1.41 11.16
N PHE A 288 -10.34 1.09 9.93
CA PHE A 288 -9.96 1.86 8.74
C PHE A 288 -10.74 3.16 8.60
N ILE A 289 -11.95 3.26 9.17
CA ILE A 289 -12.68 4.52 9.29
C ILE A 289 -11.93 5.45 10.25
N ALA A 290 -11.48 4.93 11.38
CA ALA A 290 -10.62 5.69 12.31
C ALA A 290 -9.29 6.09 11.64
N ALA A 291 -8.70 5.22 10.82
CA ALA A 291 -7.50 5.53 10.05
C ALA A 291 -7.69 6.74 9.13
N CYS A 292 -8.80 6.81 8.38
CA CYS A 292 -9.13 7.98 7.55
C CYS A 292 -9.21 9.27 8.37
N LEU A 293 -9.93 9.22 9.49
CA LEU A 293 -10.10 10.37 10.37
C LEU A 293 -8.74 10.84 10.92
N PHE A 294 -7.94 9.93 11.43
CA PHE A 294 -6.65 10.25 12.03
C PHE A 294 -5.62 10.71 11.00
N MET A 295 -5.61 10.14 9.78
CA MET A 295 -4.81 10.64 8.67
C MET A 295 -5.15 12.10 8.34
N TYR A 296 -6.43 12.44 8.28
CA TYR A 296 -6.87 13.80 8.00
C TYR A 296 -6.50 14.77 9.13
N LEU A 297 -6.79 14.41 10.38
CA LEU A 297 -6.51 15.27 11.54
C LEU A 297 -5.01 15.49 11.74
N ASN A 298 -4.21 14.42 11.67
CA ASN A 298 -2.76 14.49 11.82
C ASN A 298 -2.12 15.29 10.68
N GLY A 299 -2.55 15.06 9.42
CA GLY A 299 -2.07 15.80 8.27
C GLY A 299 -2.37 17.29 8.38
N ARG A 300 -3.63 17.65 8.67
CA ARG A 300 -4.05 19.04 8.82
C ARG A 300 -3.31 19.74 9.96
N HIS A 301 -3.15 19.09 11.12
CA HIS A 301 -2.44 19.67 12.27
C HIS A 301 -0.96 19.87 11.96
N SER A 302 -0.30 18.90 11.33
CA SER A 302 1.09 19.01 10.88
C SER A 302 1.31 20.16 9.89
N ASP A 303 0.36 20.38 8.97
CA ASP A 303 0.45 21.47 7.99
C ASP A 303 0.25 22.84 8.63
N THR A 304 -0.66 22.94 9.62
CA THR A 304 -0.92 24.21 10.33
C THR A 304 0.19 24.60 11.32
N THR A 305 0.83 23.61 11.94
CA THR A 305 1.92 23.81 12.90
C THR A 305 3.31 23.84 12.26
N HIS A 306 3.40 23.47 10.98
CA HIS A 306 4.68 23.28 10.26
C HIS A 306 5.65 22.32 10.97
N GLU A 307 5.12 21.41 11.78
CA GLU A 307 5.88 20.43 12.55
C GLU A 307 5.67 19.03 11.96
N ARG A 308 6.74 18.35 11.58
CA ARG A 308 6.71 17.04 10.95
C ARG A 308 7.16 15.90 11.88
N SER A 309 8.06 16.20 12.84
CA SER A 309 8.76 15.16 13.60
C SER A 309 7.84 14.41 14.54
N TRP A 310 7.07 15.15 15.34
CA TRP A 310 6.12 14.56 16.27
C TRP A 310 4.90 13.95 15.53
N HIS A 311 4.44 14.60 14.45
CA HIS A 311 3.35 14.08 13.63
C HIS A 311 3.71 12.80 12.86
N LEU A 312 5.01 12.56 12.65
CA LEU A 312 5.50 11.30 12.09
C LEU A 312 5.64 10.21 13.18
N GLY A 313 6.26 10.54 14.31
CA GLY A 313 6.64 9.52 15.28
C GLY A 313 5.60 9.22 16.36
N LEU A 314 4.92 10.25 16.89
CA LEU A 314 3.96 10.05 17.98
C LEU A 314 2.79 9.12 17.62
N PRO A 315 2.14 9.24 16.45
CA PRO A 315 1.10 8.30 16.08
C PRO A 315 1.59 6.85 16.08
N LEU A 316 2.80 6.59 15.60
CA LEU A 316 3.34 5.25 15.56
C LEU A 316 3.65 4.70 16.97
N ILE A 317 4.16 5.54 17.88
CA ILE A 317 4.33 5.20 19.30
C ILE A 317 2.96 4.88 19.92
N LEU A 318 1.96 5.73 19.71
CA LEU A 318 0.60 5.53 20.25
C LEU A 318 -0.04 4.25 19.67
N SER A 319 0.20 3.93 18.41
CA SER A 319 -0.23 2.68 17.80
C SER A 319 0.35 1.46 18.53
N GLY A 320 1.67 1.45 18.75
CA GLY A 320 2.34 0.35 19.47
C GLY A 320 1.90 0.26 20.94
N VAL A 321 1.73 1.39 21.63
CA VAL A 321 1.26 1.41 23.03
C VAL A 321 -0.19 0.92 23.12
N SER A 322 -1.08 1.38 22.23
CA SER A 322 -2.48 0.90 22.20
C SER A 322 -2.53 -0.61 21.97
N LEU A 323 -1.71 -1.12 21.06
CA LEU A 323 -1.63 -2.57 20.81
C LEU A 323 -1.13 -3.33 22.04
N ALA A 324 -0.06 -2.84 22.68
CA ALA A 324 0.50 -3.47 23.88
C ALA A 324 -0.53 -3.53 25.01
N ILE A 325 -1.32 -2.47 25.21
CA ILE A 325 -2.39 -2.46 26.22
C ILE A 325 -3.54 -3.40 25.82
N ALA A 326 -3.90 -3.45 24.53
CA ALA A 326 -4.96 -4.32 24.01
C ALA A 326 -4.68 -5.80 24.32
N ILE A 327 -3.44 -6.24 24.22
CA ILE A 327 -2.99 -7.62 24.43
C ILE A 327 -3.29 -8.09 25.87
N TYR A 328 -3.14 -7.22 26.86
CA TYR A 328 -3.31 -7.54 28.28
C TYR A 328 -4.68 -7.14 28.82
N THR A 329 -5.57 -6.60 27.97
CA THR A 329 -6.91 -6.16 28.38
C THR A 329 -7.91 -7.32 28.27
N SER A 330 -8.52 -7.72 29.38
CA SER A 330 -9.55 -8.76 29.41
C SER A 330 -10.94 -8.28 28.98
N ASN A 331 -11.21 -6.99 29.04
CA ASN A 331 -12.48 -6.42 28.60
C ASN A 331 -12.50 -6.32 27.06
N LEU A 332 -13.38 -7.10 26.44
CA LEU A 332 -13.50 -7.21 24.98
C LEU A 332 -13.72 -5.85 24.28
N LEU A 333 -14.60 -5.02 24.84
CA LEU A 333 -14.91 -3.72 24.23
C LEU A 333 -13.72 -2.76 24.28
N VAL A 334 -13.00 -2.75 25.40
CA VAL A 334 -11.78 -1.94 25.57
C VAL A 334 -10.68 -2.44 24.66
N ALA A 335 -10.44 -3.76 24.60
CA ALA A 335 -9.45 -4.37 23.73
C ALA A 335 -9.73 -4.06 22.26
N TYR A 336 -10.99 -4.17 21.82
CA TYR A 336 -11.40 -3.80 20.47
C TYR A 336 -11.22 -2.31 20.20
N GLY A 337 -11.61 -1.43 21.11
CA GLY A 337 -11.38 0.01 21.00
C GLY A 337 -9.90 0.36 20.84
N LEU A 338 -9.02 -0.33 21.59
CA LEU A 338 -7.57 -0.19 21.47
C LEU A 338 -7.03 -0.69 20.13
N LEU A 339 -7.62 -1.77 19.56
CA LEU A 339 -7.28 -2.21 18.20
C LEU A 339 -7.69 -1.18 17.15
N VAL A 340 -8.86 -0.53 17.31
CA VAL A 340 -9.29 0.58 16.44
C VAL A 340 -8.28 1.73 16.50
N LEU A 341 -7.85 2.11 17.70
CA LEU A 341 -6.83 3.15 17.89
C LEU A 341 -5.48 2.72 17.29
N THR A 342 -5.09 1.46 17.45
CA THR A 342 -3.85 0.91 16.88
C THR A 342 -3.79 1.11 15.37
N VAL A 343 -4.82 0.66 14.66
CA VAL A 343 -4.87 0.80 13.19
C VAL A 343 -5.00 2.28 12.80
N GLY A 344 -5.86 3.03 13.50
CA GLY A 344 -6.03 4.46 13.26
C GLY A 344 -4.72 5.22 13.32
N PHE A 345 -3.96 5.06 14.40
CA PHE A 345 -2.66 5.70 14.58
C PHE A 345 -1.59 5.15 13.62
N ASN A 346 -1.61 3.85 13.32
CA ASN A 346 -0.66 3.26 12.39
C ASN A 346 -0.75 3.89 10.99
N PHE A 347 -1.94 4.22 10.52
CA PHE A 347 -2.12 4.86 9.22
C PHE A 347 -1.99 6.39 9.28
N ALA A 348 -2.19 7.02 10.44
CA ALA A 348 -2.17 8.48 10.60
C ALA A 348 -0.86 9.15 10.15
N LEU A 349 0.27 8.46 10.28
CA LEU A 349 1.59 8.96 9.87
C LEU A 349 1.81 8.95 8.36
N THR A 350 1.04 8.17 7.60
CA THR A 350 1.30 7.90 6.17
C THR A 350 1.46 9.16 5.32
N PRO A 351 0.55 10.15 5.36
CA PRO A 351 0.72 11.37 4.57
C PRO A 351 1.96 12.18 4.99
N ILE A 352 2.26 12.22 6.29
CA ILE A 352 3.41 12.94 6.83
C ILE A 352 4.71 12.25 6.41
N PHE A 353 4.75 10.92 6.46
CA PHE A 353 5.92 10.14 6.04
C PHE A 353 6.30 10.46 4.59
N TRP A 354 5.33 10.46 3.69
CA TRP A 354 5.60 10.77 2.28
C TRP A 354 5.93 12.24 2.05
N ALA A 355 5.34 13.17 2.82
CA ALA A 355 5.72 14.57 2.79
C ALA A 355 7.19 14.75 3.21
N VAL A 356 7.60 14.22 4.36
CA VAL A 356 8.99 14.25 4.84
C VAL A 356 9.95 13.59 3.86
N THR A 357 9.54 12.45 3.29
CA THR A 357 10.35 11.72 2.32
C THR A 357 10.61 12.56 1.07
N THR A 358 9.58 13.20 0.51
CA THR A 358 9.70 14.05 -0.67
C THR A 358 10.44 15.38 -0.39
N GLU A 359 10.31 15.94 0.81
CA GLU A 359 11.05 17.12 1.24
C GLU A 359 12.56 16.84 1.38
N LYS A 360 12.93 15.67 1.92
CA LYS A 360 14.34 15.29 2.16
C LYS A 360 15.04 14.68 0.95
N LEU A 361 14.29 14.15 -0.01
CA LEU A 361 14.81 13.46 -1.19
C LEU A 361 14.47 14.26 -2.45
N ALA A 362 15.41 15.09 -2.91
CA ALA A 362 15.25 15.89 -4.13
C ALA A 362 15.91 15.21 -5.35
N GLY A 363 15.36 15.51 -6.54
CA GLY A 363 15.97 15.13 -7.82
C GLY A 363 15.66 13.69 -8.29
N VAL A 364 16.42 13.20 -9.26
CA VAL A 364 16.21 11.90 -9.93
C VAL A 364 16.41 10.72 -8.97
N ALA A 365 17.26 10.88 -7.95
CA ALA A 365 17.47 9.88 -6.90
C ALA A 365 16.24 9.66 -6.01
N ALA A 366 15.29 10.59 -5.96
CA ALA A 366 14.09 10.49 -5.12
C ALA A 366 13.20 9.31 -5.54
N ALA A 367 12.96 9.10 -6.83
CA ALA A 367 12.12 8.01 -7.31
C ALA A 367 12.71 6.63 -6.98
N ALA A 368 14.01 6.44 -7.17
CA ALA A 368 14.71 5.21 -6.82
C ALA A 368 14.69 4.96 -5.30
N SER A 369 14.85 6.02 -4.51
CA SER A 369 14.79 5.94 -3.05
C SER A 369 13.40 5.60 -2.54
N ILE A 370 12.35 6.18 -3.12
CA ILE A 370 10.95 5.85 -2.80
C ILE A 370 10.65 4.38 -3.12
N ALA A 371 11.08 3.91 -4.29
CA ALA A 371 10.94 2.50 -4.66
C ALA A 371 11.68 1.58 -3.68
N PHE A 372 12.90 1.92 -3.29
CA PHE A 372 13.69 1.17 -2.32
C PHE A 372 12.99 1.11 -0.95
N ILE A 373 12.48 2.26 -0.44
CA ILE A 373 11.73 2.33 0.82
C ILE A 373 10.52 1.39 0.80
N ASN A 374 9.75 1.38 -0.29
CA ASN A 374 8.60 0.48 -0.43
C ASN A 374 9.00 -0.99 -0.51
N THR A 375 10.05 -1.31 -1.27
CA THR A 375 10.54 -2.69 -1.39
C THR A 375 11.01 -3.23 -0.03
N VAL A 376 11.73 -2.43 0.76
CA VAL A 376 12.17 -2.82 2.12
C VAL A 376 10.97 -3.12 3.01
N ALA A 377 9.90 -2.34 2.94
CA ALA A 377 8.68 -2.60 3.72
C ALA A 377 7.97 -3.91 3.32
N ASN A 378 8.01 -4.29 2.05
CA ASN A 378 7.39 -5.54 1.58
C ASN A 378 8.06 -6.80 2.17
N PHE A 379 9.32 -6.74 2.65
CA PHE A 379 9.95 -7.84 3.37
C PHE A 379 9.23 -8.19 4.69
N VAL A 380 8.49 -7.25 5.28
CA VAL A 380 7.64 -7.56 6.44
C VAL A 380 6.54 -8.56 6.05
N GLY A 381 5.93 -8.37 4.87
CA GLY A 381 4.91 -9.29 4.36
C GLY A 381 5.44 -10.71 4.09
N LEU A 382 6.73 -10.83 3.78
CA LEU A 382 7.40 -12.11 3.64
C LEU A 382 7.66 -12.78 5.01
N GLY A 383 8.17 -12.04 5.98
CA GLY A 383 8.70 -12.61 7.23
C GLY A 383 7.68 -12.67 8.38
N LEU A 384 6.91 -11.60 8.58
CA LEU A 384 6.05 -11.47 9.75
C LEU A 384 4.86 -12.46 9.77
N PRO A 385 4.10 -12.68 8.68
CA PRO A 385 2.95 -13.58 8.71
C PRO A 385 3.30 -15.03 9.10
N PRO A 386 4.36 -15.66 8.56
CA PRO A 386 4.78 -16.98 9.04
C PRO A 386 5.20 -17.01 10.51
N VAL A 387 5.83 -15.92 11.00
CA VAL A 387 6.24 -15.80 12.41
C VAL A 387 5.02 -15.70 13.32
N LEU A 388 4.05 -14.84 12.99
CA LEU A 388 2.79 -14.72 13.73
C LEU A 388 2.04 -16.06 13.78
N GLY A 389 2.00 -16.77 12.66
CA GLY A 389 1.38 -18.08 12.56
C GLY A 389 2.06 -19.12 13.46
N LYS A 390 3.40 -19.21 13.44
CA LYS A 390 4.17 -20.13 14.30
C LYS A 390 3.96 -19.83 15.78
N ILE A 391 3.92 -18.56 16.16
CA ILE A 391 3.66 -18.17 17.56
C ILE A 391 2.25 -18.61 17.95
N LYS A 392 1.23 -18.37 17.10
CA LYS A 392 -0.14 -18.82 17.35
C LYS A 392 -0.23 -20.35 17.51
N ASP A 393 0.42 -21.12 16.63
CA ASP A 393 0.43 -22.57 16.69
C ASP A 393 1.12 -23.10 17.97
N ALA A 394 2.18 -22.41 18.43
CA ALA A 394 2.95 -22.82 19.61
C ALA A 394 2.31 -22.40 20.94
N THR A 395 1.57 -21.28 20.98
CA THR A 395 1.07 -20.67 22.23
C THR A 395 -0.45 -20.61 22.31
N ASP A 396 -1.14 -21.08 21.29
CA ASP A 396 -2.58 -20.99 21.07
C ASP A 396 -3.18 -19.58 21.13
N ASN A 397 -2.35 -18.54 21.06
CA ASN A 397 -2.77 -17.14 21.03
C ASN A 397 -1.84 -16.27 20.17
N TYR A 398 -2.28 -15.04 19.88
CA TYR A 398 -1.49 -14.08 19.10
C TYR A 398 -0.64 -13.14 19.96
N HIS A 399 -0.69 -13.23 21.31
CA HIS A 399 -0.15 -12.22 22.23
C HIS A 399 1.32 -11.90 21.96
N TYR A 400 2.19 -12.90 21.94
CA TYR A 400 3.63 -12.66 21.69
C TYR A 400 3.92 -12.12 20.29
N GLY A 401 3.16 -12.57 19.29
CA GLY A 401 3.28 -12.04 17.93
C GLY A 401 2.87 -10.57 17.85
N LEU A 402 1.75 -10.20 18.46
CA LEU A 402 1.30 -8.82 18.55
C LEU A 402 2.24 -7.95 19.40
N LEU A 403 2.91 -8.51 20.42
CA LEU A 403 3.92 -7.79 21.18
C LEU A 403 5.14 -7.43 20.32
N ILE A 404 5.58 -8.34 19.44
CA ILE A 404 6.64 -8.03 18.44
C ILE A 404 6.21 -6.85 17.56
N VAL A 405 4.96 -6.86 17.08
CA VAL A 405 4.41 -5.75 16.30
C VAL A 405 4.39 -4.46 17.12
N ALA A 406 3.92 -4.49 18.36
CA ALA A 406 3.85 -3.31 19.22
C ALA A 406 5.24 -2.69 19.47
N VAL A 407 6.26 -3.52 19.75
CA VAL A 407 7.64 -3.07 19.92
C VAL A 407 8.18 -2.46 18.63
N ALA A 408 7.95 -3.09 17.47
CA ALA A 408 8.37 -2.57 16.18
C ALA A 408 7.77 -1.18 15.91
N LEU A 409 6.47 -0.99 16.19
CA LEU A 409 5.79 0.29 16.02
C LEU A 409 6.37 1.39 16.93
N ILE A 410 6.61 1.07 18.21
CA ILE A 410 7.19 2.03 19.16
C ILE A 410 8.59 2.44 18.70
N LEU A 411 9.44 1.47 18.31
CA LEU A 411 10.79 1.75 17.82
C LEU A 411 10.74 2.59 16.52
N GLY A 412 9.84 2.23 15.60
CA GLY A 412 9.61 2.99 14.36
C GLY A 412 9.22 4.44 14.63
N GLY A 413 8.36 4.66 15.63
CA GLY A 413 7.95 6.01 16.03
C GLY A 413 9.09 6.82 16.65
N ILE A 414 9.89 6.23 17.54
CA ILE A 414 11.08 6.89 18.14
C ILE A 414 12.06 7.29 17.04
N ILE A 415 12.38 6.36 16.12
CA ILE A 415 13.27 6.64 14.98
C ILE A 415 12.66 7.72 14.08
N GLY A 416 11.35 7.69 13.84
CA GLY A 416 10.62 8.68 13.04
C GLY A 416 10.77 10.09 13.58
N VAL A 417 10.62 10.29 14.91
CA VAL A 417 10.88 11.58 15.56
C VAL A 417 12.32 12.04 15.32
N LEU A 418 13.28 11.15 15.46
CA LEU A 418 14.71 11.50 15.34
C LEU A 418 15.11 11.88 13.92
N VAL A 419 14.61 11.15 12.93
CA VAL A 419 14.94 11.34 11.50
C VAL A 419 14.34 12.62 10.93
N SER A 420 13.17 13.02 11.44
CA SER A 420 12.43 14.17 10.91
C SER A 420 12.84 15.49 11.54
N ARG A 421 13.60 15.47 12.63
CA ARG A 421 14.05 16.71 13.28
C ARG A 421 14.79 17.61 12.29
N PRO A 422 14.50 18.91 12.28
CA PRO A 422 15.29 19.87 11.51
C PRO A 422 16.76 19.82 11.99
N ALA A 423 17.72 19.96 11.07
CA ALA A 423 19.13 20.08 11.44
C ALA A 423 19.27 21.24 12.41
N ARG A 424 19.98 21.05 13.52
CA ARG A 424 20.22 22.13 14.49
C ARG A 424 20.88 23.29 13.74
N PRO A 425 20.39 24.54 13.86
CA PRO A 425 21.09 25.70 13.36
C PRO A 425 22.41 25.80 14.15
N GLY A 426 23.54 25.46 13.54
CA GLY A 426 24.84 25.51 14.19
C GLY A 426 25.89 24.48 13.70
N ALA A 427 25.49 23.48 12.92
CA ALA A 427 26.44 22.59 12.25
C ALA A 427 26.62 23.03 10.77
N ALA A 428 26.90 24.32 10.55
CA ALA A 428 27.45 24.77 9.27
C ALA A 428 28.86 24.18 9.17
N GLU A 429 29.10 23.39 8.11
CA GLU A 429 30.44 23.01 7.72
C GLU A 429 31.33 24.27 7.67
N PRO A 430 32.59 24.23 8.16
CA PRO A 430 33.48 25.38 8.04
C PRO A 430 33.57 25.74 6.57
N SER A 431 33.15 26.97 6.24
CA SER A 431 33.20 27.55 4.91
C SER A 431 34.60 27.35 4.32
N ALA A 432 34.67 26.60 3.23
CA ALA A 432 35.84 26.50 2.37
C ALA A 432 36.06 27.81 1.57
N SER A 433 36.05 28.94 2.28
CA SER A 433 36.29 30.29 1.72
C SER A 433 37.44 30.97 2.44
N LEU A 434 38.64 30.38 2.42
CA LEU A 434 39.90 31.08 2.71
C LEU A 434 41.09 30.30 2.10
N LYS A 435 41.09 30.11 0.79
CA LYS A 435 42.29 29.76 0.02
C LYS A 435 42.20 30.26 -1.42
N GLN A 436 42.01 31.57 -1.57
CA GLN A 436 42.23 32.25 -2.85
C GLN A 436 42.62 33.74 -2.61
N GLU A 437 43.64 33.95 -1.78
CA GLU A 437 44.43 35.20 -1.77
C GLU A 437 45.83 34.86 -1.27
N SER A 438 46.64 34.30 -2.12
CA SER A 438 48.10 34.43 -2.10
C SER A 438 48.70 33.52 -3.19
N ARG A 439 48.67 34.02 -4.44
CA ARG A 439 49.73 33.83 -5.41
C ARG A 439 49.47 34.67 -6.67
#